data_61b28f19cb011944a61224393a3a378c
#
_entry.id   61b28f19cb011944a61224393a3a378c
#
_cell.length_a   1.000
_cell.length_b   1.000
_cell.length_c   1.000
_cell.angle_alpha   90.00
_cell.angle_beta   90.00
_cell.angle_gamma   90.00
#
_symmetry.space_group_name_H-M   'P 1'
#
loop_
_entity.id
_entity.type
_entity.pdbx_description
1 polymer ?
#
loop_
_entity_poly.entity_id
_entity_poly.type
_entity_poly.pdbx_seq_one_letter_code
_entity_poly.pdbx_strand_id
1 'polypeptide(L)'
;MTIEHYDTEHFIQYLSDIWYLAEGVYRDGMRRWDELELFDRETLLNWLYKWDIEDFSSFSLQASWLLEQGYRAEYEQYSAKLATFPYEQLVSYIEKAELVEQEQEKLRIILQYQNILSSSGILAYDYITYIGLQYIGNVLGFLSKSERQSNVIAAARTLQSKYTNWGDCMIACIAGGLFQGSADYYPNYQISKKEYMEVLHTLHDLHG
;
A
#
# COMPACT_ATOMS: atom_id res chain seq x y z
N MET A 1 4.36 0.39 -19.61
CA MET A 1 4.79 1.80 -19.44
C MET A 1 5.80 1.85 -18.33
N THR A 2 6.97 2.42 -18.56
CA THR A 2 8.08 2.46 -17.57
C THR A 2 7.92 3.67 -16.66
N ILE A 3 8.01 3.46 -15.35
CA ILE A 3 7.86 4.49 -14.32
C ILE A 3 8.97 5.56 -14.41
N GLU A 4 10.17 5.19 -14.88
CA GLU A 4 11.35 6.06 -14.97
C GLU A 4 11.15 7.32 -15.84
N HIS A 5 10.17 7.33 -16.73
CA HIS A 5 9.93 8.43 -17.68
C HIS A 5 8.89 9.46 -17.20
N TYR A 6 8.23 9.20 -16.07
CA TYR A 6 7.33 10.18 -15.50
C TYR A 6 8.07 11.23 -14.69
N ASP A 7 7.69 12.48 -14.87
CA ASP A 7 8.10 13.48 -13.89
C ASP A 7 7.48 13.12 -12.51
N THR A 8 8.19 13.48 -11.46
CA THR A 8 7.82 13.05 -10.09
C THR A 8 6.44 13.57 -9.67
N GLU A 9 5.97 14.71 -10.17
CA GLU A 9 4.67 15.27 -9.78
C GLU A 9 3.51 14.46 -10.39
N HIS A 10 3.60 14.11 -11.66
CA HIS A 10 2.62 13.21 -12.30
C HIS A 10 2.64 11.83 -11.64
N PHE A 11 3.84 11.30 -11.35
CA PHE A 11 3.96 10.04 -10.64
C PHE A 11 3.22 10.06 -9.29
N ILE A 12 3.43 11.10 -8.47
CA ILE A 12 2.75 11.27 -7.18
C ILE A 12 1.23 11.30 -7.36
N GLN A 13 0.73 11.95 -8.39
CA GLN A 13 -0.72 12.01 -8.65
C GLN A 13 -1.29 10.61 -8.95
N TYR A 14 -0.59 9.77 -9.71
CA TYR A 14 -1.03 8.40 -9.98
C TYR A 14 -1.01 7.51 -8.74
N LEU A 15 -0.11 7.75 -7.80
CA LEU A 15 -0.07 7.00 -6.56
C LEU A 15 -1.34 7.21 -5.71
N SER A 16 -2.07 8.33 -5.89
CA SER A 16 -3.33 8.55 -5.18
C SER A 16 -4.38 7.52 -5.60
N ASP A 17 -4.51 7.23 -6.89
CA ASP A 17 -5.47 6.24 -7.37
C ASP A 17 -5.19 4.86 -6.78
N ILE A 18 -3.90 4.48 -6.73
CA ILE A 18 -3.49 3.20 -6.15
C ILE A 18 -3.79 3.15 -4.64
N TRP A 19 -3.54 4.25 -3.93
CA TRP A 19 -3.80 4.33 -2.49
C TRP A 19 -5.30 4.20 -2.17
N TYR A 20 -6.14 4.94 -2.87
CA TYR A 20 -7.58 4.86 -2.70
C TYR A 20 -8.14 3.47 -3.02
N LEU A 21 -7.55 2.76 -3.99
CA LEU A 21 -7.88 1.36 -4.27
C LEU A 21 -7.46 0.44 -3.12
N ALA A 22 -6.23 0.56 -2.64
CA ALA A 22 -5.69 -0.28 -1.58
C ALA A 22 -6.40 -0.07 -0.23
N GLU A 23 -6.80 1.18 0.06
CA GLU A 23 -7.54 1.53 1.27
C GLU A 23 -9.06 1.35 1.14
N GLY A 24 -9.54 0.94 -0.05
CA GLY A 24 -10.95 0.69 -0.31
C GLY A 24 -11.86 1.91 -0.25
N VAL A 25 -11.32 3.10 -0.29
CA VAL A 25 -12.06 4.38 -0.25
C VAL A 25 -12.58 4.79 -1.63
N TYR A 26 -12.28 4.01 -2.67
CA TYR A 26 -12.60 4.29 -4.08
C TYR A 26 -14.11 4.44 -4.38
N ARG A 27 -14.99 4.16 -3.44
CA ARG A 27 -16.47 4.17 -3.64
C ARG A 27 -17.05 5.53 -3.97
N ASP A 28 -16.40 6.63 -3.59
CA ASP A 28 -17.00 7.97 -3.66
C ASP A 28 -16.40 8.85 -4.78
N GLY A 29 -15.67 8.28 -5.72
CA GLY A 29 -15.11 9.01 -6.86
C GLY A 29 -13.88 9.84 -6.55
N MET A 30 -13.33 9.73 -5.36
CA MET A 30 -12.10 10.41 -4.96
C MET A 30 -10.89 9.80 -5.63
N ARG A 31 -10.06 10.63 -6.25
CA ARG A 31 -8.90 10.19 -7.04
C ARG A 31 -7.65 11.03 -6.82
N ARG A 32 -7.71 12.10 -6.01
CA ARG A 32 -6.61 13.05 -5.88
C ARG A 32 -6.28 13.32 -4.43
N TRP A 33 -4.99 13.46 -4.13
CA TRP A 33 -4.53 13.79 -2.80
C TRP A 33 -5.11 15.09 -2.22
N ASP A 34 -5.36 16.09 -3.07
CA ASP A 34 -5.93 17.37 -2.65
C ASP A 34 -7.41 17.25 -2.22
N GLU A 35 -8.11 16.20 -2.62
CA GLU A 35 -9.49 15.95 -2.15
C GLU A 35 -9.55 15.58 -0.66
N LEU A 36 -8.43 15.19 -0.05
CA LEU A 36 -8.34 15.02 1.40
C LEU A 36 -8.66 16.30 2.18
N GLU A 37 -8.46 17.48 1.56
CA GLU A 37 -8.82 18.78 2.15
C GLU A 37 -10.35 18.99 2.27
N LEU A 38 -11.17 18.17 1.57
CA LEU A 38 -12.63 18.23 1.62
C LEU A 38 -13.22 17.52 2.86
N PHE A 39 -12.42 16.66 3.52
CA PHE A 39 -12.87 15.99 4.73
C PHE A 39 -12.74 16.88 5.94
N ASP A 40 -13.69 16.72 6.87
CA ASP A 40 -13.57 17.32 8.18
C ASP A 40 -12.45 16.64 9.01
N ARG A 41 -11.99 17.39 10.01
CA ARG A 41 -10.90 16.95 10.88
C ARG A 41 -11.22 15.62 11.61
N GLU A 42 -12.46 15.43 12.01
CA GLU A 42 -12.87 14.26 12.77
C GLU A 42 -12.80 13.01 11.89
N THR A 43 -13.27 13.09 10.66
CA THR A 43 -13.16 12.01 9.68
C THR A 43 -11.70 11.60 9.45
N LEU A 44 -10.80 12.56 9.25
CA LEU A 44 -9.38 12.27 9.04
C LEU A 44 -8.71 11.67 10.29
N LEU A 45 -9.05 12.13 11.47
CA LEU A 45 -8.56 11.54 12.72
C LEU A 45 -9.08 10.11 12.88
N ASN A 46 -10.35 9.83 12.57
CA ASN A 46 -10.91 8.47 12.61
C ASN A 46 -10.19 7.53 11.63
N TRP A 47 -9.74 8.02 10.48
CA TRP A 47 -8.90 7.22 9.59
C TRP A 47 -7.53 6.90 10.20
N LEU A 48 -6.92 7.86 10.89
CA LEU A 48 -5.63 7.67 11.54
C LEU A 48 -5.71 6.73 12.75
N TYR A 49 -6.86 6.65 13.41
CA TYR A 49 -7.08 5.76 14.56
C TYR A 49 -6.82 4.28 14.22
N LYS A 50 -7.08 3.85 12.99
CA LYS A 50 -6.79 2.48 12.55
C LYS A 50 -5.29 2.13 12.53
N TRP A 51 -4.43 3.15 12.60
CA TRP A 51 -2.97 3.03 12.71
C TRP A 51 -2.45 3.50 14.07
N ASP A 52 -3.31 3.58 15.10
CA ASP A 52 -2.97 4.07 16.45
C ASP A 52 -2.35 5.48 16.45
N ILE A 53 -2.74 6.32 15.48
CA ILE A 53 -2.27 7.71 15.38
C ILE A 53 -3.33 8.63 15.99
N GLU A 54 -2.97 9.22 17.15
CA GLU A 54 -3.84 10.13 17.91
C GLU A 54 -3.32 11.58 17.88
N ASP A 55 -2.01 11.75 17.72
CA ASP A 55 -1.34 13.05 17.79
C ASP A 55 -0.12 13.11 16.86
N PHE A 56 0.59 14.26 16.90
CA PHE A 56 1.81 14.45 16.12
C PHE A 56 2.92 13.45 16.49
N SER A 57 3.04 13.04 17.76
CA SER A 57 4.09 12.11 18.19
C SER A 57 3.86 10.72 17.59
N SER A 58 2.66 10.18 17.74
CA SER A 58 2.26 8.89 17.15
C SER A 58 2.29 8.93 15.62
N PHE A 59 1.87 10.05 15.01
CA PHE A 59 2.02 10.28 13.57
C PHE A 59 3.47 10.17 13.11
N SER A 60 4.41 10.84 13.80
CA SER A 60 5.83 10.83 13.44
C SER A 60 6.44 9.44 13.59
N LEU A 61 6.08 8.71 14.65
CA LEU A 61 6.51 7.34 14.87
C LEU A 61 6.03 6.40 13.75
N GLN A 62 4.75 6.47 13.41
CA GLN A 62 4.18 5.64 12.35
C GLN A 62 4.78 5.97 10.98
N ALA A 63 4.96 7.26 10.67
CA ALA A 63 5.60 7.69 9.44
C ALA A 63 7.05 7.18 9.32
N SER A 64 7.84 7.27 10.39
CA SER A 64 9.20 6.75 10.42
C SER A 64 9.22 5.23 10.29
N TRP A 65 8.33 4.53 11.01
CA TRP A 65 8.21 3.08 10.94
C TRP A 65 7.91 2.58 9.53
N LEU A 66 6.99 3.23 8.79
CA LEU A 66 6.68 2.88 7.40
C LEU A 66 7.90 2.99 6.48
N LEU A 67 8.76 3.99 6.69
CA LEU A 67 9.97 4.16 5.89
C LEU A 67 11.09 3.18 6.27
N GLU A 68 11.25 2.87 7.55
CA GLU A 68 12.37 2.07 8.05
C GLU A 68 12.09 0.57 8.00
N GLN A 69 10.91 0.16 8.41
CA GLN A 69 10.49 -1.23 8.55
C GLN A 69 9.24 -1.54 7.72
N GLY A 70 8.13 -0.89 8.05
CA GLY A 70 6.84 -1.08 7.42
C GLY A 70 6.30 -2.52 7.57
N TYR A 71 5.19 -2.78 6.91
CA TYR A 71 4.60 -4.13 6.84
C TYR A 71 5.46 -5.09 6.04
N ARG A 72 6.36 -4.57 5.16
CA ARG A 72 7.30 -5.39 4.40
C ARG A 72 8.23 -6.20 5.29
N ALA A 73 8.62 -5.70 6.46
CA ALA A 73 9.49 -6.44 7.37
C ALA A 73 8.82 -7.74 7.87
N GLU A 74 7.55 -7.68 8.25
CA GLU A 74 6.77 -8.85 8.62
C GLU A 74 6.54 -9.77 7.42
N TYR A 75 6.21 -9.21 6.25
CA TYR A 75 6.05 -9.96 5.01
C TYR A 75 7.31 -10.77 4.66
N GLU A 76 8.49 -10.16 4.76
CA GLU A 76 9.77 -10.81 4.52
C GLU A 76 10.05 -11.94 5.50
N GLN A 77 9.73 -11.75 6.79
CA GLN A 77 9.86 -12.80 7.81
C GLN A 77 9.00 -14.02 7.49
N TYR A 78 7.73 -13.83 7.16
CA TYR A 78 6.84 -14.92 6.76
C TYR A 78 7.26 -15.56 5.44
N SER A 79 7.71 -14.77 4.46
CA SER A 79 8.23 -15.28 3.18
C SER A 79 9.46 -16.15 3.40
N ALA A 80 10.40 -15.72 4.22
CA ALA A 80 11.58 -16.50 4.58
C ALA A 80 11.21 -17.80 5.30
N LYS A 81 10.21 -17.77 6.18
CA LYS A 81 9.66 -18.98 6.85
C LYS A 81 9.09 -19.95 5.82
N LEU A 82 8.25 -19.49 4.87
CA LEU A 82 7.67 -20.34 3.83
C LEU A 82 8.74 -20.94 2.90
N ALA A 83 9.79 -20.19 2.58
CA ALA A 83 10.88 -20.65 1.73
C ALA A 83 11.66 -21.85 2.30
N THR A 84 11.50 -22.17 3.59
CA THR A 84 12.11 -23.37 4.20
C THR A 84 11.35 -24.66 3.92
N PHE A 85 10.12 -24.59 3.37
CA PHE A 85 9.29 -25.76 3.08
C PHE A 85 9.34 -26.12 1.59
N PRO A 86 9.33 -27.43 1.24
CA PRO A 86 9.06 -27.86 -0.11
C PRO A 86 7.69 -27.37 -0.59
N TYR A 87 7.60 -26.98 -1.86
CA TYR A 87 6.37 -26.39 -2.42
C TYR A 87 5.12 -27.26 -2.20
N GLU A 88 5.27 -28.58 -2.34
CA GLU A 88 4.17 -29.55 -2.17
C GLU A 88 3.63 -29.61 -0.73
N GLN A 89 4.39 -29.10 0.24
CA GLN A 89 4.02 -29.10 1.65
C GLN A 89 3.43 -27.76 2.11
N LEU A 90 3.59 -26.66 1.34
CA LEU A 90 3.20 -25.32 1.75
C LEU A 90 1.70 -25.23 2.07
N VAL A 91 0.83 -25.71 1.17
CA VAL A 91 -0.63 -25.68 1.37
C VAL A 91 -1.00 -26.48 2.63
N SER A 92 -0.46 -27.70 2.74
CA SER A 92 -0.71 -28.57 3.90
C SER A 92 -0.19 -27.95 5.21
N TYR A 93 0.92 -27.23 5.16
CA TYR A 93 1.44 -26.51 6.32
C TYR A 93 0.51 -25.40 6.76
N ILE A 94 0.04 -24.55 5.84
CA ILE A 94 -0.85 -23.44 6.13
C ILE A 94 -2.19 -23.93 6.70
N GLU A 95 -2.75 -25.02 6.15
CA GLU A 95 -4.04 -25.56 6.56
C GLU A 95 -4.01 -26.35 7.88
N LYS A 96 -2.89 -27.00 8.18
CA LYS A 96 -2.76 -27.89 9.35
C LYS A 96 -2.05 -27.27 10.53
N ALA A 97 -1.34 -26.16 10.34
CA ALA A 97 -0.67 -25.49 11.45
C ALA A 97 -1.72 -25.00 12.47
N GLU A 98 -1.40 -25.11 13.77
CA GLU A 98 -2.14 -24.48 14.84
C GLU A 98 -1.88 -22.96 14.84
N LEU A 99 -2.18 -22.32 13.69
CA LEU A 99 -2.01 -20.89 13.48
C LEU A 99 -3.35 -20.19 13.75
N VAL A 100 -3.26 -18.97 14.24
CA VAL A 100 -4.46 -18.11 14.28
C VAL A 100 -4.89 -17.74 12.86
N GLU A 101 -6.18 -17.54 12.65
CA GLU A 101 -6.77 -17.31 11.32
C GLU A 101 -6.06 -16.17 10.55
N GLN A 102 -5.73 -15.08 11.25
CA GLN A 102 -5.01 -13.96 10.66
C GLN A 102 -3.62 -14.34 10.12
N GLU A 103 -2.89 -15.19 10.84
CA GLU A 103 -1.58 -15.67 10.39
C GLU A 103 -1.72 -16.60 9.17
N GLN A 104 -2.72 -17.48 9.18
CA GLN A 104 -3.02 -18.33 8.02
C GLN A 104 -3.32 -17.50 6.77
N GLU A 105 -4.10 -16.43 6.92
CA GLU A 105 -4.44 -15.54 5.80
C GLU A 105 -3.20 -14.82 5.25
N LYS A 106 -2.35 -14.29 6.12
CA LYS A 106 -1.06 -13.71 5.71
C LYS A 106 -0.20 -14.68 4.91
N LEU A 107 -0.11 -15.93 5.35
CA LEU A 107 0.65 -16.96 4.64
C LEU A 107 0.03 -17.33 3.28
N ARG A 108 -1.31 -17.35 3.17
CA ARG A 108 -2.00 -17.57 1.88
C ARG A 108 -1.70 -16.44 0.90
N ILE A 109 -1.72 -15.19 1.36
CA ILE A 109 -1.39 -14.03 0.54
C ILE A 109 0.05 -14.12 0.04
N ILE A 110 1.01 -14.46 0.89
CA ILE A 110 2.39 -14.65 0.47
C ILE A 110 2.48 -15.74 -0.60
N LEU A 111 1.88 -16.90 -0.37
CA LEU A 111 1.89 -18.00 -1.32
C LEU A 111 1.30 -17.60 -2.68
N GLN A 112 0.24 -16.79 -2.68
CA GLN A 112 -0.40 -16.29 -3.88
C GLN A 112 0.48 -15.31 -4.67
N TYR A 113 1.20 -14.42 -3.97
CA TYR A 113 1.90 -13.31 -4.61
C TYR A 113 3.41 -13.51 -4.75
N GLN A 114 4.05 -14.45 -4.04
CA GLN A 114 5.51 -14.63 -4.00
C GLN A 114 6.19 -14.81 -5.38
N ASN A 115 5.49 -15.37 -6.37
CA ASN A 115 6.01 -15.57 -7.72
C ASN A 115 5.64 -14.44 -8.69
N ILE A 116 4.89 -13.43 -8.24
CA ILE A 116 4.38 -12.32 -9.05
C ILE A 116 5.10 -11.03 -8.66
N LEU A 117 5.40 -10.87 -7.36
CA LEU A 117 6.07 -9.69 -6.84
C LEU A 117 7.53 -9.61 -7.30
N SER A 118 7.98 -8.38 -7.56
CA SER A 118 9.39 -8.07 -7.76
C SER A 118 10.21 -8.32 -6.48
N SER A 119 11.52 -8.21 -6.57
CA SER A 119 12.43 -8.32 -5.41
C SER A 119 12.17 -7.25 -4.32
N SER A 120 11.40 -6.22 -4.60
CA SER A 120 10.99 -5.19 -3.63
C SER A 120 9.80 -5.62 -2.75
N GLY A 121 9.25 -6.83 -2.97
CA GLY A 121 8.13 -7.33 -2.19
C GLY A 121 6.94 -6.37 -2.18
N ILE A 122 6.38 -6.12 -0.99
CA ILE A 122 5.25 -5.22 -0.78
C ILE A 122 5.65 -3.77 -0.41
N LEU A 123 6.90 -3.37 -0.69
CA LEU A 123 7.42 -2.03 -0.35
C LEU A 123 6.52 -0.89 -0.87
N ALA A 124 5.88 -1.07 -2.03
CA ALA A 124 4.99 -0.05 -2.57
C ALA A 124 3.83 0.31 -1.61
N TYR A 125 3.26 -0.67 -0.91
CA TYR A 125 2.21 -0.42 0.06
C TYR A 125 2.66 0.51 1.19
N ASP A 126 3.82 0.23 1.80
CA ASP A 126 4.37 1.04 2.88
C ASP A 126 4.61 2.49 2.44
N TYR A 127 5.23 2.68 1.27
CA TYR A 127 5.57 4.01 0.77
C TYR A 127 4.36 4.79 0.27
N ILE A 128 3.39 4.14 -0.35
CA ILE A 128 2.15 4.79 -0.78
C ILE A 128 1.30 5.18 0.43
N THR A 129 1.22 4.30 1.45
CA THR A 129 0.57 4.62 2.74
C THR A 129 1.28 5.79 3.44
N TYR A 130 2.62 5.80 3.44
CA TYR A 130 3.39 6.93 3.95
C TYR A 130 3.03 8.23 3.24
N ILE A 131 2.94 8.23 1.90
CA ILE A 131 2.54 9.41 1.12
C ILE A 131 1.14 9.87 1.53
N GLY A 132 0.18 8.97 1.65
CA GLY A 132 -1.17 9.29 2.15
C GLY A 132 -1.15 9.95 3.52
N LEU A 133 -0.36 9.40 4.46
CA LEU A 133 -0.18 9.97 5.79
C LEU A 133 0.40 11.41 5.73
N GLN A 134 1.35 11.69 4.82
CA GLN A 134 1.90 13.04 4.68
C GLN A 134 0.82 14.06 4.25
N TYR A 135 -0.09 13.67 3.36
CA TYR A 135 -1.20 14.53 2.96
C TYR A 135 -2.19 14.74 4.10
N ILE A 136 -2.61 13.68 4.79
CA ILE A 136 -3.50 13.77 5.96
C ILE A 136 -2.85 14.61 7.07
N GLY A 137 -1.58 14.37 7.38
CA GLY A 137 -0.83 15.13 8.39
C GLY A 137 -0.73 16.62 8.07
N ASN A 138 -0.63 16.98 6.78
CA ASN A 138 -0.65 18.39 6.37
C ASN A 138 -2.05 19.01 6.57
N VAL A 139 -3.14 18.33 6.21
CA VAL A 139 -4.50 18.82 6.43
C VAL A 139 -4.80 18.99 7.92
N LEU A 140 -4.31 18.08 8.75
CA LEU A 140 -4.47 18.15 10.21
C LEU A 140 -3.56 19.19 10.89
N GLY A 141 -2.60 19.77 10.15
CA GLY A 141 -1.65 20.76 10.67
C GLY A 141 -0.46 20.13 11.41
N PHE A 142 -0.22 18.84 11.27
CA PHE A 142 0.98 18.16 11.79
C PHE A 142 2.23 18.51 10.99
N LEU A 143 2.07 18.83 9.71
CA LEU A 143 3.14 19.16 8.78
C LEU A 143 2.83 20.46 8.03
N SER A 144 3.86 21.25 7.76
CA SER A 144 3.78 22.33 6.79
C SER A 144 3.68 21.78 5.36
N LYS A 145 3.18 22.58 4.43
CA LYS A 145 3.11 22.23 3.00
C LYS A 145 4.50 21.91 2.41
N SER A 146 5.55 22.61 2.85
CA SER A 146 6.92 22.40 2.39
C SER A 146 7.50 21.07 2.89
N GLU A 147 7.25 20.71 4.16
CA GLU A 147 7.64 19.42 4.72
C GLU A 147 6.95 18.28 4.00
N ARG A 148 5.61 18.36 3.86
CA ARG A 148 4.84 17.38 3.08
C ARG A 148 5.44 17.19 1.69
N GLN A 149 5.65 18.28 0.93
CA GLN A 149 6.16 18.20 -0.43
C GLN A 149 7.54 17.55 -0.49
N SER A 150 8.46 17.92 0.38
CA SER A 150 9.79 17.32 0.46
C SER A 150 9.72 15.80 0.73
N ASN A 151 8.92 15.41 1.73
CA ASN A 151 8.76 14.04 2.16
C ASN A 151 8.11 13.17 1.06
N VAL A 152 7.07 13.66 0.42
CA VAL A 152 6.36 12.97 -0.66
C VAL A 152 7.26 12.78 -1.88
N ILE A 153 8.03 13.80 -2.29
CA ILE A 153 8.98 13.70 -3.40
C ILE A 153 10.06 12.65 -3.11
N ALA A 154 10.61 12.65 -1.90
CA ALA A 154 11.62 11.66 -1.52
C ALA A 154 11.08 10.23 -1.58
N ALA A 155 9.88 10.00 -1.05
CA ALA A 155 9.22 8.69 -1.08
C ALA A 155 8.89 8.25 -2.53
N ALA A 156 8.34 9.15 -3.35
CA ALA A 156 8.02 8.87 -4.75
C ALA A 156 9.28 8.50 -5.56
N ARG A 157 10.39 9.20 -5.37
CA ARG A 157 11.66 8.86 -6.02
C ARG A 157 12.19 7.49 -5.60
N THR A 158 12.00 7.10 -4.34
CA THR A 158 12.34 5.75 -3.90
C THR A 158 11.52 4.71 -4.65
N LEU A 159 10.20 4.90 -4.76
CA LEU A 159 9.34 4.00 -5.55
C LEU A 159 9.78 3.94 -7.01
N GLN A 160 10.04 5.08 -7.65
CA GLN A 160 10.53 5.13 -9.04
C GLN A 160 11.85 4.37 -9.22
N SER A 161 12.71 4.33 -8.21
CA SER A 161 13.97 3.56 -8.26
C SER A 161 13.80 2.07 -8.03
N LYS A 162 12.69 1.65 -7.41
CA LYS A 162 12.42 0.25 -7.02
C LYS A 162 11.53 -0.50 -7.99
N TYR A 163 10.70 0.19 -8.72
CA TYR A 163 9.75 -0.40 -9.66
C TYR A 163 10.00 0.15 -11.07
N THR A 164 10.07 -0.73 -12.06
CA THR A 164 10.30 -0.36 -13.46
C THR A 164 9.01 -0.06 -14.22
N ASN A 165 7.89 -0.60 -13.75
CA ASN A 165 6.58 -0.41 -14.36
C ASN A 165 5.47 -0.29 -13.32
N TRP A 166 4.33 0.26 -13.76
CA TRP A 166 3.15 0.48 -12.92
C TRP A 166 2.53 -0.82 -12.41
N GLY A 167 2.52 -1.85 -13.24
CA GLY A 167 1.94 -3.14 -12.88
C GLY A 167 2.58 -3.72 -11.64
N ASP A 168 3.91 -3.76 -11.58
CA ASP A 168 4.65 -4.29 -10.43
C ASP A 168 4.41 -3.45 -9.16
N CYS A 169 4.39 -2.11 -9.31
CA CYS A 169 4.12 -1.21 -8.19
C CYS A 169 2.70 -1.41 -7.63
N MET A 170 1.71 -1.51 -8.51
CA MET A 170 0.31 -1.69 -8.13
C MET A 170 0.07 -3.06 -7.49
N ILE A 171 0.60 -4.15 -8.07
CA ILE A 171 0.49 -5.50 -7.49
C ILE A 171 1.12 -5.51 -6.10
N ALA A 172 2.28 -4.89 -5.92
CA ALA A 172 2.95 -4.81 -4.63
C ALA A 172 2.12 -4.04 -3.59
N CYS A 173 1.46 -2.96 -4.00
CA CYS A 173 0.56 -2.20 -3.13
C CYS A 173 -0.68 -3.02 -2.73
N ILE A 174 -1.33 -3.69 -3.69
CA ILE A 174 -2.50 -4.55 -3.43
C ILE A 174 -2.12 -5.71 -2.50
N ALA A 175 -1.02 -6.40 -2.79
CA ALA A 175 -0.55 -7.50 -1.96
C ALA A 175 -0.27 -7.05 -0.51
N GLY A 176 0.31 -5.86 -0.35
CA GLY A 176 0.56 -5.26 0.97
C GLY A 176 -0.72 -4.90 1.71
N GLY A 177 -1.71 -4.32 1.03
CA GLY A 177 -3.01 -4.02 1.61
C GLY A 177 -3.74 -5.28 2.06
N LEU A 178 -3.75 -6.33 1.26
CA LEU A 178 -4.32 -7.63 1.63
C LEU A 178 -3.58 -8.23 2.84
N PHE A 179 -2.25 -8.19 2.83
CA PHE A 179 -1.41 -8.73 3.90
C PHE A 179 -1.62 -8.00 5.24
N GLN A 180 -1.83 -6.70 5.20
CA GLN A 180 -2.09 -5.89 6.39
C GLN A 180 -3.49 -6.15 6.99
N GLY A 181 -4.39 -6.80 6.24
CA GLY A 181 -5.74 -7.11 6.69
C GLY A 181 -6.79 -6.09 6.25
N SER A 182 -6.47 -5.23 5.28
CA SER A 182 -7.47 -4.34 4.65
C SER A 182 -8.63 -5.13 4.02
N ALA A 183 -8.42 -6.43 3.79
CA ALA A 183 -9.45 -7.35 3.29
C ALA A 183 -10.63 -7.56 4.26
N ASP A 184 -10.45 -7.37 5.57
CA ASP A 184 -11.54 -7.45 6.55
C ASP A 184 -12.61 -6.37 6.31
N TYR A 185 -12.22 -5.24 5.72
CA TYR A 185 -13.15 -4.21 5.26
C TYR A 185 -13.82 -4.54 3.92
N TYR A 186 -13.28 -5.50 3.15
CA TYR A 186 -13.73 -5.85 1.80
C TYR A 186 -13.75 -7.37 1.57
N PRO A 187 -14.62 -8.13 2.26
CA PRO A 187 -14.72 -9.59 2.14
C PRO A 187 -15.02 -10.08 0.70
N ASN A 188 -15.34 -9.17 -0.23
CA ASN A 188 -15.66 -9.47 -1.63
C ASN A 188 -14.60 -8.99 -2.64
N TYR A 189 -13.47 -8.46 -2.20
CA TYR A 189 -12.43 -7.95 -3.10
C TYR A 189 -11.30 -8.96 -3.30
N GLN A 190 -11.60 -10.09 -3.86
CA GLN A 190 -10.61 -10.75 -4.71
C GLN A 190 -10.59 -9.95 -6.00
N ILE A 191 -9.64 -9.01 -6.13
CA ILE A 191 -9.40 -8.34 -7.42
C ILE A 191 -9.01 -9.45 -8.39
N SER A 192 -9.93 -9.83 -9.25
CA SER A 192 -9.65 -10.80 -10.30
C SER A 192 -8.60 -10.17 -11.24
N LYS A 193 -7.81 -11.01 -11.91
CA LYS A 193 -6.87 -10.55 -12.95
C LYS A 193 -7.58 -9.64 -13.99
N LYS A 194 -8.86 -9.86 -14.20
CA LYS A 194 -9.69 -9.06 -15.12
C LYS A 194 -9.93 -7.66 -14.58
N GLU A 195 -10.36 -7.53 -13.32
CA GLU A 195 -10.57 -6.23 -12.66
C GLU A 195 -9.26 -5.45 -12.54
N TYR A 196 -8.17 -6.13 -12.22
CA TYR A 196 -6.83 -5.56 -12.24
C TYR A 196 -6.46 -4.98 -13.61
N MET A 197 -6.70 -5.72 -14.70
CA MET A 197 -6.45 -5.25 -16.07
C MET A 197 -7.39 -4.11 -16.44
N GLU A 198 -8.65 -4.11 -16.00
CA GLU A 198 -9.60 -3.01 -16.21
C GLU A 198 -9.15 -1.73 -15.50
N VAL A 199 -8.63 -1.82 -14.26
CA VAL A 199 -8.03 -0.69 -13.55
C VAL A 199 -6.80 -0.17 -14.29
N LEU A 200 -5.90 -1.05 -14.75
CA LEU A 200 -4.74 -0.66 -15.55
C LEU A 200 -5.12 0.04 -16.85
N HIS A 201 -6.14 -0.48 -17.57
CA HIS A 201 -6.65 0.16 -18.78
C HIS A 201 -7.28 1.51 -18.46
N THR A 202 -8.08 1.60 -17.41
CA THR A 202 -8.70 2.87 -16.99
C THR A 202 -7.65 3.91 -16.62
N LEU A 203 -6.60 3.52 -15.90
CA LEU A 203 -5.47 4.40 -15.58
C LEU A 203 -4.68 4.79 -16.83
N HIS A 204 -4.51 3.89 -17.79
CA HIS A 204 -3.87 4.18 -19.06
C HIS A 204 -4.69 5.16 -19.89
N ASP A 205 -6.01 4.96 -19.98
CA ASP A 205 -6.92 5.80 -20.78
C ASP A 205 -7.13 7.20 -20.18
N LEU A 206 -6.98 7.34 -18.86
CA LEU A 206 -7.07 8.64 -18.17
C LEU A 206 -5.80 9.47 -18.29
N HIS A 207 -4.66 8.84 -18.59
CA HIS A 207 -3.33 9.45 -18.47
C HIS A 207 -2.41 9.18 -19.68
N GLY A 208 -2.89 8.51 -20.72
CA GLY A 208 -2.25 8.31 -22.03
C GLY A 208 -2.69 9.40 -22.98
#